data_5a28b5361395e87be04778b216708780
#
_entry.id   5a28b5361395e87be04778b216708780
#
_cell.length_a   1.000
_cell.length_b   1.000
_cell.length_c   1.000
_cell.angle_alpha   90.00
_cell.angle_beta   90.00
_cell.angle_gamma   90.00
#
_symmetry.space_group_name_H-M   'P 1'
#
loop_
_entity.id
_entity.type
_entity.pdbx_description
1 polymer ?
#
loop_
_entity_poly.entity_id
_entity_poly.type
_entity_poly.pdbx_seq_one_letter_code
_entity_poly.pdbx_strand_id
1 'polypeptide(L)'
;MISDYRCFYCFAKAFERLLSQDGISPDAKDSFTRDMVNLYAENWGKHNSPLFARELHSLLRSYTGNSDPYKLEKKKYNDLALGLISEMKRLLKRSRDPFNTALRLSIAGNIIDFAVNDNFNLHATLDRVLKSPFAIDQSELLKSALGKARSVLYLGDNAGEIVFDKLFIETIGHPNLVYTVRGAPVINDATLEDAEY
;
A
#
# COMPACT_ATOMS: atom_id res chain seq x y z
N MET A 1 -10.71 -15.74 4.83
CA MET A 1 -9.51 -16.40 5.43
C MET A 1 -9.39 -15.85 6.84
N ILE A 2 -9.39 -16.70 7.86
CA ILE A 2 -9.27 -16.30 9.26
C ILE A 2 -7.81 -15.91 9.53
N SER A 3 -7.56 -14.98 10.46
CA SER A 3 -6.21 -14.58 10.83
C SER A 3 -5.41 -15.74 11.40
N ASP A 4 -4.16 -15.87 10.97
CA ASP A 4 -3.17 -16.78 11.55
C ASP A 4 -2.67 -16.23 12.89
N TYR A 5 -2.21 -17.10 13.81
CA TYR A 5 -1.68 -16.68 15.11
C TYR A 5 -0.50 -15.69 15.00
N ARG A 6 0.29 -15.79 13.93
CA ARG A 6 1.40 -14.88 13.65
C ARG A 6 0.96 -13.44 13.39
N CYS A 7 -0.29 -13.25 12.94
CA CYS A 7 -0.85 -11.91 12.74
C CYS A 7 -0.92 -11.13 14.05
N PHE A 8 -1.23 -11.78 15.17
CA PHE A 8 -1.21 -11.13 16.48
C PHE A 8 0.17 -10.55 16.82
N TYR A 9 1.23 -11.34 16.66
CA TYR A 9 2.59 -10.86 16.95
C TYR A 9 3.04 -9.77 15.98
N CYS A 10 2.63 -9.85 14.72
CA CYS A 10 2.90 -8.83 13.73
C CYS A 10 2.26 -7.49 14.14
N PHE A 11 0.99 -7.49 14.48
CA PHE A 11 0.28 -6.31 14.94
C PHE A 11 0.83 -5.79 16.28
N ALA A 12 1.07 -6.68 17.24
CA ALA A 12 1.65 -6.28 18.54
C ALA A 12 2.96 -5.50 18.36
N LYS A 13 3.86 -5.99 17.51
CA LYS A 13 5.14 -5.31 17.20
C LYS A 13 4.92 -3.97 16.45
N ALA A 14 3.98 -3.94 15.51
CA ALA A 14 3.66 -2.70 14.78
C ALA A 14 3.10 -1.62 15.71
N PHE A 15 2.16 -1.99 16.59
CA PHE A 15 1.55 -1.06 17.53
C PHE A 15 2.51 -0.65 18.67
N GLU A 16 3.39 -1.53 19.13
CA GLU A 16 4.48 -1.17 20.03
C GLU A 16 5.32 0.00 19.46
N ARG A 17 5.72 -0.11 18.19
CA ARG A 17 6.45 0.96 17.48
C ARG A 17 5.65 2.26 17.42
N LEU A 18 4.36 2.20 17.11
CA LEU A 18 3.50 3.38 17.04
C LEU A 18 3.30 4.03 18.43
N LEU A 19 3.10 3.22 19.46
CA LEU A 19 2.95 3.69 20.84
C LEU A 19 4.27 4.24 21.41
N SER A 20 5.41 3.89 20.84
CA SER A 20 6.72 4.42 21.24
C SER A 20 6.97 5.85 20.74
N GLN A 21 6.11 6.41 19.88
CA GLN A 21 6.20 7.79 19.44
C GLN A 21 5.96 8.76 20.59
N ASP A 22 6.58 9.94 20.50
CA ASP A 22 6.43 11.00 21.48
C ASP A 22 4.99 11.51 21.58
N GLY A 23 4.62 12.01 22.77
CA GLY A 23 3.31 12.64 23.00
C GLY A 23 2.18 11.69 23.41
N ILE A 24 2.40 10.37 23.43
CA ILE A 24 1.41 9.41 23.93
C ILE A 24 1.66 9.11 25.40
N SER A 25 0.64 9.36 26.25
CA SER A 25 0.76 9.15 27.69
C SER A 25 0.88 7.66 28.06
N PRO A 26 1.55 7.32 29.18
CA PRO A 26 1.62 5.95 29.67
C PRO A 26 0.24 5.30 29.84
N ASP A 27 -0.73 6.03 30.36
CA ASP A 27 -2.10 5.52 30.57
C ASP A 27 -2.80 5.19 29.24
N ALA A 28 -2.57 6.00 28.19
CA ALA A 28 -3.10 5.71 26.86
C ALA A 28 -2.46 4.47 26.25
N LYS A 29 -1.14 4.28 26.43
CA LYS A 29 -0.43 3.08 25.98
C LYS A 29 -0.96 1.82 26.65
N ASP A 30 -1.15 1.87 27.96
CA ASP A 30 -1.67 0.75 28.77
C ASP A 30 -3.10 0.40 28.37
N SER A 31 -3.96 1.41 28.27
CA SER A 31 -5.37 1.24 27.93
C SER A 31 -5.53 0.69 26.52
N PHE A 32 -4.81 1.25 25.54
CA PHE A 32 -4.79 0.71 24.18
C PHE A 32 -4.33 -0.75 24.14
N THR A 33 -3.25 -1.09 24.85
CA THR A 33 -2.71 -2.46 24.87
C THR A 33 -3.73 -3.45 25.43
N ARG A 34 -4.42 -3.09 26.50
CA ARG A 34 -5.49 -3.91 27.10
C ARG A 34 -6.62 -4.14 26.11
N ASP A 35 -7.09 -3.07 25.48
CA ASP A 35 -8.21 -3.17 24.54
C ASP A 35 -7.82 -3.89 23.25
N MET A 36 -6.58 -3.77 22.80
CA MET A 36 -6.04 -4.58 21.69
C MET A 36 -6.11 -6.09 22.02
N VAL A 37 -5.69 -6.48 23.23
CA VAL A 37 -5.73 -7.88 23.68
C VAL A 37 -7.20 -8.37 23.75
N ASN A 38 -8.09 -7.57 24.31
CA ASN A 38 -9.52 -7.89 24.40
C ASN A 38 -10.13 -8.06 22.99
N LEU A 39 -9.86 -7.14 22.08
CA LEU A 39 -10.32 -7.20 20.69
C LEU A 39 -9.90 -8.51 20.02
N TYR A 40 -8.65 -8.93 20.23
CA TYR A 40 -8.15 -10.18 19.71
C TYR A 40 -8.83 -11.40 20.36
N ALA A 41 -8.99 -11.41 21.69
CA ALA A 41 -9.62 -12.52 22.42
C ALA A 41 -11.06 -12.73 21.99
N GLU A 42 -11.83 -11.64 21.85
CA GLU A 42 -13.25 -11.69 21.48
C GLU A 42 -13.47 -12.13 20.03
N ASN A 43 -12.54 -11.81 19.14
CA ASN A 43 -12.66 -12.01 17.70
C ASN A 43 -11.71 -13.08 17.14
N TRP A 44 -11.03 -13.82 18.03
CA TRP A 44 -10.17 -14.93 17.63
C TRP A 44 -10.95 -15.97 16.82
N GLY A 45 -10.42 -16.33 15.66
CA GLY A 45 -11.07 -17.28 14.77
C GLY A 45 -12.29 -16.73 13.99
N LYS A 46 -12.64 -15.45 14.13
CA LYS A 46 -13.75 -14.79 13.42
C LYS A 46 -13.27 -13.75 12.42
N HIS A 47 -12.31 -12.89 12.80
CA HIS A 47 -11.82 -11.82 11.97
C HIS A 47 -10.64 -12.26 11.10
N ASN A 48 -10.51 -11.62 9.92
CA ASN A 48 -9.32 -11.68 9.09
C ASN A 48 -8.37 -10.52 9.44
N SER A 49 -7.12 -10.59 8.93
CA SER A 49 -6.11 -9.58 9.24
C SER A 49 -6.48 -8.15 8.82
N PRO A 50 -7.09 -7.90 7.63
CA PRO A 50 -7.53 -6.56 7.27
C PRO A 50 -8.59 -5.97 8.20
N LEU A 51 -9.49 -6.80 8.71
CA LEU A 51 -10.52 -6.36 9.65
C LEU A 51 -9.91 -6.00 11.01
N PHE A 52 -8.99 -6.83 11.53
CA PHE A 52 -8.22 -6.48 12.73
C PHE A 52 -7.42 -5.20 12.53
N ALA A 53 -6.73 -5.04 11.40
CA ALA A 53 -5.98 -3.81 11.11
C ALA A 53 -6.88 -2.57 11.20
N ARG A 54 -8.03 -2.59 10.54
CA ARG A 54 -9.00 -1.48 10.56
C ARG A 54 -9.44 -1.12 11.99
N GLU A 55 -9.82 -2.13 12.78
CA GLU A 55 -10.34 -1.92 14.13
C GLU A 55 -9.25 -1.44 15.08
N LEU A 56 -8.05 -2.03 15.01
CA LEU A 56 -6.91 -1.62 15.83
C LEU A 56 -6.43 -0.20 15.51
N HIS A 57 -6.40 0.19 14.24
CA HIS A 57 -6.06 1.56 13.87
C HIS A 57 -7.15 2.55 14.27
N SER A 58 -8.43 2.16 14.23
CA SER A 58 -9.50 2.98 14.77
C SER A 58 -9.35 3.18 16.28
N LEU A 59 -9.03 2.11 17.00
CA LEU A 59 -8.77 2.14 18.42
C LEU A 59 -7.55 3.04 18.76
N LEU A 60 -6.44 2.89 18.03
CA LEU A 60 -5.26 3.72 18.22
C LEU A 60 -5.57 5.22 18.07
N ARG A 61 -6.33 5.60 17.04
CA ARG A 61 -6.75 6.97 16.82
C ARG A 61 -7.55 7.53 18.01
N SER A 62 -8.43 6.72 18.59
CA SER A 62 -9.24 7.16 19.75
C SER A 62 -8.42 7.44 21.01
N TYR A 63 -7.31 6.72 21.20
CA TYR A 63 -6.40 6.91 22.34
C TYR A 63 -5.36 8.01 22.12
N THR A 64 -4.90 8.19 20.88
CA THR A 64 -3.80 9.11 20.57
C THR A 64 -4.26 10.47 20.04
N GLY A 65 -5.50 10.57 19.56
CA GLY A 65 -5.99 11.74 18.83
C GLY A 65 -5.31 11.94 17.47
N ASN A 66 -4.36 11.07 17.08
CA ASN A 66 -3.67 11.15 15.81
C ASN A 66 -4.52 10.47 14.73
N SER A 67 -5.04 11.25 13.78
CA SER A 67 -5.91 10.75 12.71
C SER A 67 -5.19 9.86 11.71
N ASP A 68 -3.88 10.08 11.47
CA ASP A 68 -3.05 9.28 10.57
C ASP A 68 -1.63 9.09 11.13
N PRO A 69 -1.39 8.02 11.88
CA PRO A 69 -0.08 7.73 12.47
C PRO A 69 1.04 7.50 11.45
N TYR A 70 0.70 7.21 10.20
CA TYR A 70 1.64 6.93 9.11
C TYR A 70 1.81 8.09 8.12
N LYS A 71 1.18 9.25 8.38
CA LYS A 71 1.18 10.38 7.44
C LYS A 71 2.57 10.77 6.93
N LEU A 72 3.55 10.87 7.82
CA LEU A 72 4.93 11.23 7.45
C LEU A 72 5.63 10.12 6.65
N GLU A 73 5.36 8.88 7.01
CA GLU A 73 5.90 7.70 6.33
C GLU A 73 5.31 7.58 4.92
N LYS A 74 3.99 7.73 4.76
CA LYS A 74 3.31 7.76 3.47
C LYS A 74 3.86 8.87 2.56
N LYS A 75 3.99 10.09 3.11
CA LYS A 75 4.59 11.19 2.36
C LYS A 75 6.00 10.86 1.87
N LYS A 76 6.83 10.26 2.71
CA LYS A 76 8.18 9.83 2.33
C LYS A 76 8.15 8.81 1.17
N TYR A 77 7.22 7.86 1.19
CA TYR A 77 7.07 6.88 0.09
C TYR A 77 6.60 7.54 -1.20
N ASN A 78 5.63 8.44 -1.11
CA ASN A 78 5.16 9.22 -2.26
C ASN A 78 6.32 10.04 -2.86
N ASP A 79 7.09 10.76 -2.06
CA ASP A 79 8.25 11.56 -2.50
C ASP A 79 9.31 10.69 -3.18
N LEU A 80 9.63 9.52 -2.62
CA LEU A 80 10.59 8.59 -3.21
C LEU A 80 10.11 8.09 -4.58
N ALA A 81 8.86 7.69 -4.67
CA ALA A 81 8.27 7.20 -5.91
C ALA A 81 8.19 8.31 -6.98
N LEU A 82 7.79 9.53 -6.59
CA LEU A 82 7.77 10.70 -7.48
C LEU A 82 9.17 11.04 -8.00
N GLY A 83 10.21 10.89 -7.19
CA GLY A 83 11.59 11.06 -7.62
C GLY A 83 12.00 10.15 -8.78
N LEU A 84 11.35 9.00 -8.94
CA LEU A 84 11.64 8.02 -10.00
C LEU A 84 10.79 8.21 -11.26
N ILE A 85 9.73 9.01 -11.21
CA ILE A 85 8.74 9.10 -12.29
C ILE A 85 9.39 9.43 -13.66
N SER A 86 10.37 10.34 -13.66
CA SER A 86 11.05 10.75 -14.89
C SER A 86 11.87 9.62 -15.51
N GLU A 87 12.46 8.78 -14.70
CA GLU A 87 13.19 7.59 -15.16
C GLU A 87 12.24 6.54 -15.71
N MET A 88 11.15 6.27 -14.98
CA MET A 88 10.12 5.31 -15.39
C MET A 88 9.46 5.71 -16.70
N LYS A 89 9.15 7.01 -16.89
CA LYS A 89 8.63 7.53 -18.16
C LYS A 89 9.63 7.35 -19.31
N ARG A 90 10.93 7.46 -19.06
CA ARG A 90 11.96 7.16 -20.07
C ARG A 90 12.02 5.67 -20.42
N LEU A 91 11.90 4.78 -19.43
CA LEU A 91 11.83 3.34 -19.64
C LEU A 91 10.62 2.96 -20.48
N LEU A 92 9.44 3.49 -20.16
CA LEU A 92 8.21 3.27 -20.94
C LEU A 92 8.36 3.69 -22.39
N LYS A 93 8.92 4.89 -22.65
CA LYS A 93 9.14 5.40 -24.02
C LYS A 93 10.10 4.54 -24.86
N ARG A 94 11.03 3.83 -24.21
CA ARG A 94 12.02 2.96 -24.87
C ARG A 94 11.58 1.50 -24.96
N SER A 95 10.50 1.17 -24.27
CA SER A 95 9.99 -0.20 -24.24
C SER A 95 9.38 -0.62 -25.57
N ARG A 96 9.61 -1.89 -25.96
CA ARG A 96 8.92 -2.50 -27.10
C ARG A 96 7.46 -2.87 -26.75
N ASP A 97 7.18 -3.06 -25.46
CA ASP A 97 5.84 -3.30 -24.93
C ASP A 97 5.60 -2.40 -23.71
N PRO A 98 5.14 -1.16 -23.95
CA PRO A 98 4.86 -0.19 -22.86
C PRO A 98 3.82 -0.69 -21.88
N PHE A 99 2.79 -1.44 -22.36
CA PHE A 99 1.75 -1.98 -21.48
C PHE A 99 2.32 -2.95 -20.44
N ASN A 100 3.07 -3.96 -20.88
CA ASN A 100 3.69 -4.93 -19.98
C ASN A 100 4.72 -4.28 -19.05
N THR A 101 5.48 -3.30 -19.57
CA THR A 101 6.43 -2.55 -18.74
C THR A 101 5.74 -1.73 -17.66
N ALA A 102 4.67 -1.01 -17.99
CA ALA A 102 3.90 -0.23 -17.01
C ALA A 102 3.21 -1.13 -15.98
N LEU A 103 2.65 -2.25 -16.41
CA LEU A 103 2.06 -3.27 -15.52
C LEU A 103 3.10 -3.78 -14.51
N ARG A 104 4.31 -4.10 -14.97
CA ARG A 104 5.39 -4.55 -14.08
C ARG A 104 5.84 -3.47 -13.11
N LEU A 105 5.89 -2.22 -13.54
CA LEU A 105 6.21 -1.09 -12.67
C LEU A 105 5.13 -0.90 -11.59
N SER A 106 3.84 -0.97 -11.93
CA SER A 106 2.76 -0.91 -10.94
C SER A 106 2.89 -2.04 -9.91
N ILE A 107 3.12 -3.28 -10.33
CA ILE A 107 3.37 -4.39 -9.40
C ILE A 107 4.62 -4.15 -8.54
N ALA A 108 5.67 -3.54 -9.11
CA ALA A 108 6.89 -3.20 -8.38
C ALA A 108 6.65 -2.14 -7.31
N GLY A 109 5.69 -1.25 -7.51
CA GLY A 109 5.30 -0.23 -6.55
C GLY A 109 4.97 -0.80 -5.18
N ASN A 110 4.27 -1.92 -5.13
CA ASN A 110 3.95 -2.63 -3.90
C ASN A 110 5.19 -3.19 -3.16
N ILE A 111 6.28 -3.46 -3.89
CA ILE A 111 7.54 -3.95 -3.28
C ILE A 111 8.31 -2.81 -2.63
N ILE A 112 8.15 -1.57 -3.09
CA ILE A 112 8.85 -0.39 -2.58
C ILE A 112 8.45 -0.10 -1.13
N ASP A 113 7.25 -0.44 -0.74
CA ASP A 113 6.73 -0.33 0.61
C ASP A 113 7.58 -1.08 1.66
N PHE A 114 8.15 -2.21 1.29
CA PHE A 114 9.06 -2.98 2.14
C PHE A 114 10.52 -2.49 2.10
N ALA A 115 10.82 -1.49 1.30
CA ALA A 115 12.15 -1.13 0.86
C ALA A 115 12.84 -0.04 1.69
N VAL A 116 12.18 0.55 2.64
CA VAL A 116 12.72 1.66 3.45
C VAL A 116 13.64 1.21 4.57
N ASN A 117 14.00 -0.06 4.64
CA ASN A 117 15.13 -0.50 5.45
C ASN A 117 16.45 -0.11 4.76
N ASP A 118 17.40 0.41 5.53
CA ASP A 118 18.62 1.16 5.17
C ASP A 118 19.56 0.56 4.08
N ASN A 119 19.24 -0.61 3.50
CA ASN A 119 20.05 -1.30 2.49
C ASN A 119 19.29 -1.63 1.18
N PHE A 120 18.14 -1.00 0.92
CA PHE A 120 17.35 -1.32 -0.25
C PHE A 120 17.87 -0.63 -1.52
N ASN A 121 18.33 -1.42 -2.48
CA ASN A 121 18.71 -0.93 -3.80
C ASN A 121 17.49 -0.95 -4.73
N LEU A 122 16.81 0.19 -4.80
CA LEU A 122 15.59 0.38 -5.59
C LEU A 122 15.81 0.08 -7.08
N HIS A 123 16.93 0.55 -7.68
CA HIS A 123 17.23 0.29 -9.07
C HIS A 123 17.43 -1.21 -9.36
N ALA A 124 18.13 -1.92 -8.47
CA ALA A 124 18.31 -3.36 -8.63
C ALA A 124 16.97 -4.12 -8.50
N THR A 125 16.05 -3.64 -7.67
CA THR A 125 14.72 -4.23 -7.53
C THR A 125 13.85 -3.97 -8.76
N LEU A 126 13.82 -2.75 -9.27
CA LEU A 126 13.12 -2.43 -10.50
C LEU A 126 13.65 -3.26 -11.68
N ASP A 127 14.97 -3.34 -11.83
CA ASP A 127 15.62 -4.16 -12.85
C ASP A 127 15.22 -5.64 -12.75
N ARG A 128 15.18 -6.16 -11.54
CA ARG A 128 14.75 -7.54 -11.27
C ARG A 128 13.29 -7.76 -11.65
N VAL A 129 12.38 -6.88 -11.22
CA VAL A 129 10.93 -7.00 -11.51
C VAL A 129 10.66 -6.91 -13.01
N LEU A 130 11.32 -6.00 -13.71
CA LEU A 130 11.18 -5.85 -15.16
C LEU A 130 11.62 -7.09 -15.94
N LYS A 131 12.56 -7.87 -15.40
CA LYS A 131 13.14 -9.06 -16.07
C LYS A 131 12.54 -10.39 -15.57
N SER A 132 11.93 -10.40 -14.39
CA SER A 132 11.39 -11.64 -13.78
C SER A 132 10.16 -12.13 -14.52
N PRO A 133 9.99 -13.43 -14.76
CA PRO A 133 8.72 -13.95 -15.25
C PRO A 133 7.63 -13.78 -14.20
N PHE A 134 6.40 -13.57 -14.64
CA PHE A 134 5.25 -13.66 -13.74
C PHE A 134 5.01 -15.13 -13.33
N ALA A 135 4.66 -15.38 -12.09
CA ALA A 135 4.27 -16.71 -11.63
C ALA A 135 2.98 -17.18 -12.33
N ILE A 136 2.05 -16.25 -12.55
CA ILE A 136 0.85 -16.43 -13.36
C ILE A 136 0.79 -15.21 -14.30
N ASP A 137 0.97 -15.45 -15.60
CA ASP A 137 0.93 -14.38 -16.61
C ASP A 137 -0.40 -14.39 -17.37
N GLN A 138 -1.20 -13.37 -17.10
CA GLN A 138 -2.45 -13.09 -17.80
C GLN A 138 -2.45 -11.66 -18.39
N SER A 139 -1.29 -11.09 -18.64
CA SER A 139 -1.14 -9.71 -19.11
C SER A 139 -1.88 -9.43 -20.42
N GLU A 140 -1.81 -10.34 -21.38
CA GLU A 140 -2.53 -10.22 -22.66
C GLU A 140 -4.06 -10.31 -22.48
N LEU A 141 -4.52 -11.17 -21.57
CA LEU A 141 -5.93 -11.26 -21.23
C LEU A 141 -6.42 -9.95 -20.58
N LEU A 142 -5.66 -9.40 -19.64
CA LEU A 142 -5.94 -8.11 -19.02
C LEU A 142 -5.99 -6.99 -20.07
N LYS A 143 -5.01 -6.91 -20.97
CA LYS A 143 -4.95 -5.92 -22.04
C LYS A 143 -6.19 -6.00 -22.95
N SER A 144 -6.56 -7.21 -23.34
CA SER A 144 -7.77 -7.44 -24.13
C SER A 144 -9.06 -7.05 -23.38
N ALA A 145 -9.14 -7.36 -22.10
CA ALA A 145 -10.30 -7.02 -21.26
C ALA A 145 -10.44 -5.51 -21.09
N LEU A 146 -9.35 -4.79 -20.82
CA LEU A 146 -9.32 -3.34 -20.72
C LEU A 146 -9.78 -2.66 -22.03
N GLY A 147 -9.34 -3.16 -23.18
CA GLY A 147 -9.76 -2.61 -24.48
C GLY A 147 -11.24 -2.83 -24.80
N LYS A 148 -11.93 -3.75 -24.14
CA LYS A 148 -13.36 -4.04 -24.32
C LYS A 148 -14.26 -3.48 -23.22
N ALA A 149 -13.68 -3.07 -22.11
CA ALA A 149 -14.41 -2.57 -20.95
C ALA A 149 -15.11 -1.26 -21.27
N ARG A 150 -16.34 -1.08 -20.78
CA ARG A 150 -17.06 0.21 -20.83
C ARG A 150 -16.56 1.19 -19.77
N SER A 151 -16.13 0.65 -18.64
CA SER A 151 -15.56 1.40 -17.52
C SER A 151 -14.55 0.50 -16.78
N VAL A 152 -13.59 1.12 -16.14
CA VAL A 152 -12.58 0.45 -15.33
C VAL A 152 -12.63 1.05 -13.92
N LEU A 153 -12.78 0.19 -12.91
CA LEU A 153 -12.58 0.54 -11.52
C LEU A 153 -11.19 0.05 -11.10
N TYR A 154 -10.30 0.98 -10.79
CA TYR A 154 -8.97 0.68 -10.30
C TYR A 154 -8.92 0.86 -8.79
N LEU A 155 -8.55 -0.18 -8.07
CA LEU A 155 -8.42 -0.16 -6.62
C LEU A 155 -6.96 0.08 -6.26
N GLY A 156 -6.64 1.30 -5.79
CA GLY A 156 -5.32 1.64 -5.27
C GLY A 156 -5.14 1.07 -3.86
N ASP A 157 -3.89 0.79 -3.51
CA ASP A 157 -3.55 0.20 -2.20
C ASP A 157 -2.62 1.13 -1.42
N ASN A 158 -1.31 1.11 -1.62
CA ASN A 158 -0.37 1.77 -0.74
C ASN A 158 0.12 3.14 -1.25
N ALA A 159 0.47 4.04 -0.31
CA ALA A 159 1.25 5.22 -0.61
C ALA A 159 2.59 4.82 -1.27
N GLY A 160 3.06 5.63 -2.23
CA GLY A 160 4.21 5.30 -3.08
C GLY A 160 3.85 4.40 -4.27
N GLU A 161 3.10 3.31 -4.06
CA GLU A 161 2.57 2.45 -5.15
C GLU A 161 1.71 3.24 -6.12
N ILE A 162 0.83 4.12 -5.61
CA ILE A 162 -0.06 4.96 -6.41
C ILE A 162 0.64 5.78 -7.50
N VAL A 163 1.90 6.12 -7.32
CA VAL A 163 2.71 6.84 -8.32
C VAL A 163 3.01 5.93 -9.53
N PHE A 164 3.25 4.66 -9.30
CA PHE A 164 3.46 3.66 -10.36
C PHE A 164 2.13 3.24 -11.00
N ASP A 165 1.07 3.17 -10.22
CA ASP A 165 -0.28 2.96 -10.72
C ASP A 165 -0.69 4.07 -11.70
N LYS A 166 -0.37 5.32 -11.38
CA LYS A 166 -0.59 6.45 -12.29
C LYS A 166 0.07 6.23 -13.65
N LEU A 167 1.31 5.73 -13.69
CA LEU A 167 1.99 5.41 -14.96
C LEU A 167 1.26 4.32 -15.74
N PHE A 168 0.76 3.30 -15.06
CA PHE A 168 0.00 2.23 -15.69
C PHE A 168 -1.34 2.74 -16.22
N ILE A 169 -2.05 3.53 -15.42
CA ILE A 169 -3.33 4.18 -15.81
C ILE A 169 -3.14 5.09 -17.02
N GLU A 170 -2.09 5.93 -17.03
CA GLU A 170 -1.74 6.77 -18.18
C GLU A 170 -1.42 5.93 -19.43
N THR A 171 -0.81 4.75 -19.24
CA THR A 171 -0.48 3.83 -20.34
C THR A 171 -1.70 3.10 -20.87
N ILE A 172 -2.66 2.73 -20.01
CA ILE A 172 -3.95 2.15 -20.40
C ILE A 172 -4.75 3.14 -21.24
N GLY A 173 -4.77 4.41 -20.84
CA GLY A 173 -5.49 5.48 -21.53
C GLY A 173 -7.01 5.26 -21.62
N HIS A 174 -7.60 4.52 -20.69
CA HIS A 174 -9.04 4.22 -20.73
C HIS A 174 -9.89 5.45 -20.38
N PRO A 175 -10.86 5.87 -21.23
CA PRO A 175 -11.59 7.13 -21.05
C PRO A 175 -12.50 7.15 -19.81
N ASN A 176 -12.95 6.00 -19.34
CA ASN A 176 -13.87 5.86 -18.21
C ASN A 176 -13.20 5.03 -17.10
N LEU A 177 -12.05 5.49 -16.60
CA LEU A 177 -11.37 4.88 -15.47
C LEU A 177 -11.64 5.68 -14.19
N VAL A 178 -12.04 4.98 -13.15
CA VAL A 178 -12.21 5.54 -11.79
C VAL A 178 -11.15 4.91 -10.90
N TYR A 179 -10.26 5.73 -10.34
CA TYR A 179 -9.29 5.32 -9.35
C TYR A 179 -9.86 5.52 -7.94
N THR A 180 -9.74 4.52 -7.10
CA THR A 180 -10.27 4.56 -5.72
C THR A 180 -9.16 4.28 -4.72
N VAL A 181 -9.26 4.94 -3.56
CA VAL A 181 -8.34 4.81 -2.43
C VAL A 181 -9.13 4.57 -1.15
N ARG A 182 -8.45 4.36 -0.03
CA ARG A 182 -9.09 4.16 1.26
C ARG A 182 -9.82 5.42 1.73
N GLY A 183 -11.02 5.24 2.29
CA GLY A 183 -11.81 6.32 2.86
C GLY A 183 -11.30 6.85 4.21
N ALA A 184 -10.37 6.14 4.86
CA ALA A 184 -9.72 6.54 6.12
C ALA A 184 -8.34 5.87 6.24
N PRO A 185 -7.39 6.48 6.99
CA PRO A 185 -6.06 5.93 7.17
C PRO A 185 -6.08 4.56 7.85
N VAL A 186 -5.41 3.58 7.22
CA VAL A 186 -5.11 2.25 7.76
C VAL A 186 -3.71 1.89 7.29
N ILE A 187 -2.79 1.72 8.21
CA ILE A 187 -1.38 1.47 7.90
C ILE A 187 -0.89 2.55 6.90
N ASN A 188 -0.19 2.14 5.86
CA ASN A 188 0.29 2.98 4.77
C ASN A 188 -0.62 2.98 3.54
N ASP A 189 -1.85 2.48 3.66
CA ASP A 189 -2.83 2.54 2.58
C ASP A 189 -3.03 3.99 2.11
N ALA A 190 -3.10 4.18 0.80
CA ALA A 190 -3.31 5.49 0.20
C ALA A 190 -4.72 6.01 0.49
N THR A 191 -4.79 7.27 0.88
CA THR A 191 -6.04 8.01 1.07
C THR A 191 -6.22 9.05 -0.05
N LEU A 192 -7.32 9.80 -0.03
CA LEU A 192 -7.54 10.86 -0.99
C LEU A 192 -6.42 11.92 -0.96
N GLU A 193 -5.91 12.25 0.22
CA GLU A 193 -4.78 13.19 0.38
C GLU A 193 -3.52 12.69 -0.37
N ASP A 194 -3.26 11.38 -0.33
CA ASP A 194 -2.13 10.78 -1.04
C ASP A 194 -2.34 10.74 -2.55
N ALA A 195 -3.57 10.53 -3.00
CA ALA A 195 -3.91 10.46 -4.42
C ALA A 195 -3.92 11.84 -5.11
N GLU A 196 -4.13 12.92 -4.35
CA GLU A 196 -4.11 14.30 -4.82
C GLU A 196 -2.72 14.94 -4.72
N TYR A 197 -1.79 14.32 -3.99
CA TYR A 197 -0.41 14.76 -3.79
C TYR A 197 0.41 14.57 -5.07
#